data_7f34e91e997ae5f5b0ab04d181c2dadb
#
_entry.id   7f34e91e997ae5f5b0ab04d181c2dadb
#
_cell.length_a   1.000
_cell.length_b   1.000
_cell.length_c   1.000
_cell.angle_alpha   90.00
_cell.angle_beta   90.00
_cell.angle_gamma   90.00
#
_symmetry.space_group_name_H-M   'P 1'
#
loop_
_entity.id
_entity.type
_entity.pdbx_description
1 polymer ?
#
loop_
_entity_poly.entity_id
_entity_poly.type
_entity_poly.pdbx_seq_one_letter_code
_entity_poly.pdbx_strand_id
1 'polypeptide(L)'
;MRGLLIVATFLISLTAKADDWGPLQFLVGQWTGEGGGEPGQGSGSFSFTPDLQGKILVRKNVAEYPPSKEKPAYRHDDLMVIYRDSPSRQFRAIYFDSEEHTIEYSIKPVDDGVAFVSEGPRDAPRFRLTYISAGSERLKLKFEIAPPGKDFATYIEAAARRR
;
A
#
# COMPACT_ATOMS: atom_id res chain seq x y z
N MET A 1 9.13 63.06 23.25
CA MET A 1 8.55 61.77 23.63
C MET A 1 8.42 60.91 22.35
N ARG A 2 9.26 59.89 22.21
CA ARG A 2 9.21 58.98 21.02
C ARG A 2 8.48 57.71 21.44
N GLY A 3 7.30 57.52 20.91
CA GLY A 3 6.54 56.30 21.14
C GLY A 3 7.11 55.12 20.38
N LEU A 4 7.46 54.06 21.11
CA LEU A 4 7.92 52.79 20.57
C LEU A 4 6.74 51.93 20.16
N LEU A 5 6.54 51.72 18.88
CA LEU A 5 5.51 50.86 18.35
C LEU A 5 6.00 49.39 18.40
N ILE A 6 5.47 48.60 19.31
CA ILE A 6 5.75 47.17 19.41
C ILE A 6 4.79 46.44 18.43
N VAL A 7 5.32 45.96 17.31
CA VAL A 7 4.58 45.06 16.40
C VAL A 7 4.70 43.63 16.94
N ALA A 8 3.64 43.14 17.56
CA ALA A 8 3.53 41.76 17.97
C ALA A 8 3.24 40.87 16.75
N THR A 9 4.22 40.14 16.27
CA THR A 9 4.07 39.16 15.20
C THR A 9 3.46 37.88 15.80
N PHE A 10 2.18 37.66 15.54
CA PHE A 10 1.49 36.40 15.88
C PHE A 10 1.96 35.31 14.91
N LEU A 11 2.82 34.41 15.35
CA LEU A 11 3.12 33.17 14.65
C LEU A 11 1.95 32.21 14.84
N ILE A 12 1.08 32.15 13.83
CA ILE A 12 0.05 31.11 13.75
C ILE A 12 0.77 29.82 13.35
N SER A 13 1.04 28.95 14.31
CA SER A 13 1.47 27.58 14.05
C SER A 13 0.30 26.83 13.41
N LEU A 14 0.30 26.71 12.09
CA LEU A 14 -0.56 25.74 11.40
C LEU A 14 -0.06 24.34 11.81
N THR A 15 -0.68 23.73 12.80
CA THR A 15 -0.57 22.29 12.99
C THR A 15 -1.26 21.62 11.82
N ALA A 16 -0.48 21.12 10.86
CA ALA A 16 -1.00 20.27 9.80
C ALA A 16 -1.69 19.08 10.49
N LYS A 17 -3.03 19.02 10.37
CA LYS A 17 -3.79 17.88 10.85
C LYS A 17 -3.28 16.67 10.07
N ALA A 18 -2.71 15.69 10.76
CA ALA A 18 -2.31 14.44 10.11
C ALA A 18 -3.53 13.89 9.37
N ASP A 19 -3.37 13.63 8.07
CA ASP A 19 -4.46 13.14 7.27
C ASP A 19 -4.93 11.79 7.84
N ASP A 20 -6.20 11.71 8.15
CA ASP A 20 -6.82 10.49 8.66
C ASP A 20 -7.10 9.55 7.49
N TRP A 21 -6.25 8.54 7.34
CA TRP A 21 -6.40 7.47 6.38
C TRP A 21 -7.40 6.39 6.82
N GLY A 22 -8.05 6.57 7.97
CA GLY A 22 -9.04 5.64 8.49
C GLY A 22 -8.50 4.21 8.56
N PRO A 23 -9.17 3.23 7.93
CA PRO A 23 -8.74 1.84 7.99
C PRO A 23 -7.38 1.56 7.35
N LEU A 24 -6.80 2.50 6.62
CA LEU A 24 -5.48 2.38 5.99
C LEU A 24 -4.35 2.96 6.87
N GLN A 25 -4.67 3.61 7.98
CA GLN A 25 -3.69 4.34 8.79
C GLN A 25 -2.54 3.44 9.28
N PHE A 26 -2.81 2.19 9.60
CA PHE A 26 -1.80 1.24 10.07
C PHE A 26 -0.74 0.89 9.00
N LEU A 27 -1.05 1.08 7.72
CA LEU A 27 -0.13 0.86 6.60
C LEU A 27 0.90 1.99 6.44
N VAL A 28 0.58 3.21 6.88
CA VAL A 28 1.44 4.39 6.68
C VAL A 28 2.80 4.18 7.32
N GLY A 29 3.87 4.32 6.52
CA GLY A 29 5.26 4.12 6.94
C GLY A 29 6.07 3.28 5.98
N GLN A 30 7.22 2.81 6.45
CA GLN A 30 8.15 1.99 5.70
C GLN A 30 8.20 0.58 6.29
N TRP A 31 8.27 -0.43 5.43
CA TRP A 31 8.17 -1.83 5.76
C TRP A 31 9.25 -2.64 5.07
N THR A 32 9.78 -3.63 5.75
CA THR A 32 10.71 -4.62 5.18
C THR A 32 10.09 -6.00 5.27
N GLY A 33 10.08 -6.72 4.16
CA GLY A 33 9.62 -8.12 4.11
C GLY A 33 10.46 -9.02 5.01
N GLU A 34 9.79 -9.92 5.72
CA GLU A 34 10.41 -10.97 6.53
C GLU A 34 10.43 -12.27 5.72
N GLY A 35 11.22 -12.32 4.65
CA GLY A 35 11.35 -13.50 3.79
C GLY A 35 12.79 -14.04 3.76
N GLY A 36 12.93 -15.35 3.64
CA GLY A 36 14.24 -16.02 3.63
C GLY A 36 14.96 -16.01 2.28
N GLY A 37 14.39 -15.44 1.24
CA GLY A 37 14.97 -15.43 -0.12
C GLY A 37 14.93 -16.78 -0.82
N GLU A 38 14.11 -17.74 -0.37
CA GLU A 38 13.82 -18.95 -1.11
C GLU A 38 12.88 -18.69 -2.30
N PRO A 39 12.80 -19.56 -3.31
CA PRO A 39 11.85 -19.43 -4.40
C PRO A 39 10.43 -19.19 -3.88
N GLY A 40 9.84 -18.04 -4.23
CA GLY A 40 8.58 -17.56 -3.67
C GLY A 40 8.70 -16.78 -2.36
N GLN A 41 9.88 -16.72 -1.76
CA GLN A 41 10.21 -15.89 -0.60
C GLN A 41 11.14 -14.75 -1.01
N GLY A 42 10.64 -13.79 -1.79
CA GLY A 42 11.41 -12.63 -2.15
C GLY A 42 11.80 -11.81 -0.91
N SER A 43 12.99 -11.23 -0.93
CA SER A 43 13.31 -10.11 -0.05
C SER A 43 12.75 -8.82 -0.65
N GLY A 44 12.48 -7.82 0.17
CA GLY A 44 12.03 -6.56 -0.39
C GLY A 44 11.58 -5.56 0.67
N SER A 45 11.15 -4.43 0.17
CA SER A 45 10.61 -3.38 1.03
C SER A 45 9.50 -2.62 0.31
N PHE A 46 8.59 -2.09 1.10
CA PHE A 46 7.56 -1.20 0.59
C PHE A 46 7.29 -0.06 1.56
N SER A 47 6.68 0.98 1.03
CA SER A 47 6.24 2.12 1.83
C SER A 47 4.82 2.51 1.46
N PHE A 48 4.12 3.11 2.41
CA PHE A 48 2.90 3.87 2.18
C PHE A 48 3.14 5.29 2.67
N THR A 49 3.17 6.23 1.76
CA THR A 49 3.52 7.63 2.05
C THR A 49 2.42 8.57 1.57
N PRO A 50 1.86 9.41 2.45
CA PRO A 50 0.95 10.47 2.04
C PRO A 50 1.62 11.41 1.05
N ASP A 51 0.90 11.80 0.00
CA ASP A 51 1.35 12.74 -1.04
C ASP A 51 0.22 13.71 -1.41
N LEU A 52 0.53 14.71 -2.25
CA LEU A 52 -0.40 15.79 -2.63
C LEU A 52 -1.09 16.42 -1.41
N GLN A 53 -0.31 16.82 -0.41
CA GLN A 53 -0.82 17.38 0.85
C GLN A 53 -1.83 16.42 1.54
N GLY A 54 -1.55 15.10 1.50
CA GLY A 54 -2.39 14.06 2.08
C GLY A 54 -3.66 13.73 1.32
N LYS A 55 -3.77 14.12 0.04
CA LYS A 55 -4.95 13.77 -0.77
C LYS A 55 -4.87 12.38 -1.38
N ILE A 56 -3.65 11.85 -1.51
CA ILE A 56 -3.39 10.48 -1.94
C ILE A 56 -2.43 9.79 -0.98
N LEU A 57 -2.45 8.45 -0.96
CA LEU A 57 -1.46 7.62 -0.32
C LEU A 57 -0.76 6.80 -1.40
N VAL A 58 0.55 6.94 -1.50
CA VAL A 58 1.35 6.26 -2.52
C VAL A 58 2.05 5.07 -1.88
N ARG A 59 1.78 3.88 -2.38
CA ARG A 59 2.58 2.69 -2.11
C ARG A 59 3.66 2.58 -3.17
N LYS A 60 4.91 2.34 -2.73
CA LYS A 60 5.99 1.88 -3.59
C LYS A 60 6.51 0.57 -3.03
N ASN A 61 6.75 -0.40 -3.89
CA ASN A 61 7.25 -1.70 -3.50
C ASN A 61 8.39 -2.13 -4.42
N VAL A 62 9.35 -2.81 -3.82
CA VAL A 62 10.43 -3.52 -4.51
C VAL A 62 10.49 -4.91 -3.92
N ALA A 63 10.37 -5.93 -4.77
CA ALA A 63 10.58 -7.32 -4.38
C ALA A 63 11.72 -7.91 -5.23
N GLU A 64 12.66 -8.57 -4.57
CA GLU A 64 13.83 -9.18 -5.20
C GLU A 64 13.80 -10.68 -4.93
N TYR A 65 13.93 -11.45 -5.98
CA TYR A 65 13.94 -12.90 -5.96
C TYR A 65 15.34 -13.37 -6.39
N PRO A 66 16.07 -14.11 -5.54
CA PRO A 66 17.39 -14.62 -5.89
C PRO A 66 17.28 -15.62 -7.05
N PRO A 67 18.38 -15.85 -7.79
CA PRO A 67 18.40 -16.85 -8.84
C PRO A 67 18.19 -18.24 -8.25
N SER A 68 17.47 -19.09 -8.97
CA SER A 68 17.33 -20.52 -8.67
C SER A 68 17.94 -21.36 -9.78
N LYS A 69 17.91 -22.69 -9.64
CA LYS A 69 18.36 -23.60 -10.70
C LYS A 69 17.55 -23.46 -11.99
N GLU A 70 16.31 -22.98 -11.88
CA GLU A 70 15.35 -22.94 -13.00
C GLU A 70 15.07 -21.51 -13.50
N LYS A 71 15.39 -20.49 -12.69
CA LYS A 71 15.06 -19.10 -13.00
C LYS A 71 16.22 -18.16 -12.64
N PRO A 72 16.52 -17.17 -13.50
CA PRO A 72 17.46 -16.10 -13.17
C PRO A 72 16.93 -15.25 -11.99
N ALA A 73 17.81 -14.43 -11.43
CA ALA A 73 17.39 -13.41 -10.48
C ALA A 73 16.32 -12.51 -11.12
N TYR A 74 15.31 -12.16 -10.35
CA TYR A 74 14.19 -11.37 -10.82
C TYR A 74 13.88 -10.26 -9.83
N ARG A 75 13.54 -9.08 -10.32
CA ARG A 75 13.11 -7.92 -9.55
C ARG A 75 11.76 -7.46 -10.05
N HIS A 76 10.86 -7.24 -9.12
CA HIS A 76 9.52 -6.71 -9.34
C HIS A 76 9.39 -5.37 -8.62
N ASP A 77 9.14 -4.32 -9.38
CA ASP A 77 8.84 -2.99 -8.87
C ASP A 77 7.37 -2.68 -9.11
N ASP A 78 6.70 -2.15 -8.12
CA ASP A 78 5.32 -1.67 -8.31
C ASP A 78 5.04 -0.36 -7.58
N LEU A 79 4.03 0.35 -8.07
CA LEU A 79 3.49 1.57 -7.53
C LEU A 79 1.97 1.46 -7.45
N MET A 80 1.39 1.88 -6.34
CA MET A 80 -0.05 1.99 -6.19
C MET A 80 -0.41 3.37 -5.67
N VAL A 81 -1.37 4.03 -6.32
CA VAL A 81 -1.95 5.29 -5.88
C VAL A 81 -3.31 5.02 -5.25
N ILE A 82 -3.44 5.32 -3.97
CA ILE A 82 -4.66 5.17 -3.20
C ILE A 82 -5.29 6.56 -3.03
N TYR A 83 -6.58 6.66 -3.28
CA TYR A 83 -7.31 7.92 -3.24
C TYR A 83 -8.75 7.72 -2.71
N ARG A 84 -9.40 8.84 -2.35
CA ARG A 84 -10.84 8.82 -2.07
C ARG A 84 -11.61 9.17 -3.33
N ASP A 85 -12.44 8.25 -3.77
CA ASP A 85 -13.36 8.49 -4.88
C ASP A 85 -14.30 9.66 -4.56
N SER A 86 -14.41 10.61 -5.49
CA SER A 86 -15.02 11.90 -5.19
C SER A 86 -16.52 11.81 -4.84
N PRO A 87 -17.36 11.04 -5.57
CA PRO A 87 -18.77 10.95 -5.18
C PRO A 87 -19.00 10.10 -3.93
N SER A 88 -18.41 8.89 -3.90
CA SER A 88 -18.70 7.89 -2.86
C SER A 88 -17.90 8.07 -1.57
N ARG A 89 -16.80 8.82 -1.61
CA ARG A 89 -15.82 8.97 -0.52
C ARG A 89 -15.18 7.64 -0.09
N GLN A 90 -15.38 6.58 -0.84
CA GLN A 90 -14.73 5.30 -0.61
C GLN A 90 -13.27 5.32 -1.06
N PHE A 91 -12.44 4.52 -0.43
CA PHE A 91 -11.07 4.34 -0.87
C PHE A 91 -11.02 3.42 -2.09
N ARG A 92 -10.24 3.85 -3.07
CA ARG A 92 -9.90 3.11 -4.28
C ARG A 92 -8.40 3.17 -4.52
N ALA A 93 -7.89 2.29 -5.38
CA ALA A 93 -6.51 2.36 -5.77
C ALA A 93 -6.32 2.02 -7.25
N ILE A 94 -5.26 2.56 -7.83
CA ILE A 94 -4.74 2.15 -9.13
C ILE A 94 -3.32 1.65 -8.91
N TYR A 95 -3.04 0.46 -9.42
CA TYR A 95 -1.77 -0.25 -9.32
C TYR A 95 -1.12 -0.32 -10.70
N PHE A 96 0.20 -0.17 -10.70
CA PHE A 96 1.08 -0.31 -11.85
C PHE A 96 2.30 -1.12 -11.45
N ASP A 97 2.84 -1.95 -12.35
CA ASP A 97 4.06 -2.69 -12.10
C ASP A 97 5.04 -2.66 -13.28
N SER A 98 6.24 -3.18 -13.04
CA SER A 98 7.29 -3.29 -14.04
C SER A 98 7.03 -4.34 -15.14
N GLU A 99 5.90 -5.04 -15.07
CA GLU A 99 5.43 -6.03 -16.05
C GLU A 99 4.29 -5.50 -16.92
N GLU A 100 4.06 -4.16 -16.87
CA GLU A 100 3.03 -3.45 -17.65
C GLU A 100 1.58 -3.75 -17.22
N HIS A 101 1.36 -4.32 -16.02
CA HIS A 101 0.02 -4.48 -15.49
C HIS A 101 -0.51 -3.15 -14.94
N THR A 102 -1.80 -2.91 -15.19
CA THR A 102 -2.56 -1.85 -14.54
C THR A 102 -3.82 -2.47 -13.96
N ILE A 103 -4.02 -2.30 -12.64
CA ILE A 103 -5.15 -2.91 -11.93
C ILE A 103 -5.86 -1.84 -11.10
N GLU A 104 -7.16 -1.71 -11.29
CA GLU A 104 -8.01 -0.91 -10.42
C GLU A 104 -8.54 -1.76 -9.27
N TYR A 105 -8.48 -1.19 -8.05
CA TYR A 105 -8.93 -1.85 -6.83
C TYR A 105 -10.01 -1.06 -6.11
N SER A 106 -11.04 -1.75 -5.64
CA SER A 106 -11.84 -1.31 -4.50
C SER A 106 -11.17 -1.74 -3.20
N ILE A 107 -11.25 -0.90 -2.17
CA ILE A 107 -10.65 -1.16 -0.86
C ILE A 107 -11.77 -1.42 0.14
N LYS A 108 -11.69 -2.57 0.82
CA LYS A 108 -12.69 -3.00 1.80
C LYS A 108 -12.02 -3.28 3.15
N PRO A 109 -12.57 -2.77 4.25
CA PRO A 109 -12.14 -3.24 5.58
C PRO A 109 -12.38 -4.74 5.72
N VAL A 110 -11.48 -5.43 6.41
CA VAL A 110 -11.60 -6.80 6.88
C VAL A 110 -11.17 -6.83 8.34
N ASP A 111 -11.33 -7.98 9.01
CA ASP A 111 -10.91 -8.13 10.40
C ASP A 111 -9.40 -7.83 10.53
N ASP A 112 -9.08 -6.87 11.40
CA ASP A 112 -7.72 -6.37 11.67
C ASP A 112 -6.96 -5.86 10.45
N GLY A 113 -7.65 -5.49 9.34
CA GLY A 113 -6.95 -5.11 8.13
C GLY A 113 -7.79 -4.52 7.00
N VAL A 114 -7.22 -4.61 5.81
CA VAL A 114 -7.85 -4.14 4.57
C VAL A 114 -7.57 -5.07 3.41
N ALA A 115 -8.55 -5.25 2.53
CA ALA A 115 -8.42 -5.98 1.29
C ALA A 115 -8.60 -5.04 0.09
N PHE A 116 -7.66 -5.10 -0.84
CA PHE A 116 -7.70 -4.49 -2.16
C PHE A 116 -8.21 -5.56 -3.13
N VAL A 117 -9.40 -5.36 -3.67
CA VAL A 117 -10.04 -6.33 -4.57
C VAL A 117 -10.13 -5.71 -5.96
N SER A 118 -9.56 -6.38 -6.96
CA SER A 118 -9.55 -5.87 -8.32
C SER A 118 -10.96 -5.73 -8.88
N GLU A 119 -11.13 -4.69 -9.67
CA GLU A 119 -12.32 -4.45 -10.47
C GLU A 119 -12.01 -4.79 -11.92
N GLY A 120 -12.95 -5.38 -12.62
CA GLY A 120 -12.78 -5.76 -14.02
C GLY A 120 -13.91 -6.63 -14.53
N PRO A 121 -13.86 -7.00 -15.83
CA PRO A 121 -14.84 -7.86 -16.45
C PRO A 121 -14.93 -9.24 -15.75
N ARG A 122 -16.09 -9.88 -15.83
CA ARG A 122 -16.32 -11.18 -15.19
C ARG A 122 -15.49 -12.32 -15.77
N ASP A 123 -15.08 -12.17 -17.00
CA ASP A 123 -14.25 -13.11 -17.76
C ASP A 123 -12.73 -12.83 -17.64
N ALA A 124 -12.33 -11.82 -16.86
CA ALA A 124 -10.94 -11.55 -16.53
C ALA A 124 -10.53 -12.20 -15.19
N PRO A 125 -9.24 -12.47 -14.99
CA PRO A 125 -8.71 -12.84 -13.67
C PRO A 125 -9.00 -11.74 -12.64
N ARG A 126 -9.28 -12.15 -11.41
CA ARG A 126 -9.45 -11.24 -10.27
C ARG A 126 -8.28 -11.40 -9.32
N PHE A 127 -7.91 -10.28 -8.70
CA PHE A 127 -6.79 -10.20 -7.76
C PHE A 127 -7.28 -9.67 -6.41
N ARG A 128 -6.69 -10.18 -5.33
CA ARG A 128 -6.95 -9.70 -3.98
C ARG A 128 -5.66 -9.60 -3.20
N LEU A 129 -5.30 -8.38 -2.78
CA LEU A 129 -4.17 -8.11 -1.90
C LEU A 129 -4.72 -7.72 -0.54
N THR A 130 -4.40 -8.50 0.49
CA THR A 130 -4.87 -8.25 1.85
C THR A 130 -3.68 -7.92 2.74
N TYR A 131 -3.84 -6.87 3.55
CA TYR A 131 -2.93 -6.51 4.63
C TYR A 131 -3.65 -6.66 5.95
N ILE A 132 -3.05 -7.41 6.86
CA ILE A 132 -3.55 -7.61 8.23
C ILE A 132 -2.53 -7.03 9.20
N SER A 133 -2.99 -6.23 10.14
CA SER A 133 -2.17 -5.74 11.24
C SER A 133 -1.84 -6.89 12.20
N ALA A 134 -0.58 -7.05 12.52
CA ALA A 134 -0.09 -8.00 13.52
C ALA A 134 0.60 -7.23 14.67
N GLY A 135 -0.08 -6.20 15.16
CA GLY A 135 0.44 -5.22 16.10
C GLY A 135 1.02 -3.98 15.41
N SER A 136 1.65 -3.08 16.15
CA SER A 136 2.15 -1.80 15.63
C SER A 136 3.33 -1.95 14.66
N GLU A 137 4.09 -3.03 14.78
CA GLU A 137 5.38 -3.21 14.13
C GLU A 137 5.40 -4.29 13.04
N ARG A 138 4.28 -5.01 12.84
CA ARG A 138 4.21 -6.12 11.90
C ARG A 138 2.94 -6.13 11.07
N LEU A 139 3.08 -6.59 9.83
CA LEU A 139 1.98 -6.88 8.90
C LEU A 139 2.08 -8.31 8.42
N LYS A 140 0.91 -8.92 8.15
CA LYS A 140 0.78 -10.08 7.28
C LYS A 140 0.23 -9.61 5.94
N LEU A 141 0.76 -10.15 4.85
CA LEU A 141 0.33 -9.87 3.50
C LEU A 141 -0.12 -11.17 2.85
N LYS A 142 -1.21 -11.09 2.11
CA LYS A 142 -1.70 -12.20 1.30
C LYS A 142 -2.10 -11.68 -0.07
N PHE A 143 -1.52 -12.24 -1.12
CA PHE A 143 -1.92 -12.00 -2.49
C PHE A 143 -2.55 -13.26 -3.07
N GLU A 144 -3.73 -13.10 -3.64
CA GLU A 144 -4.57 -14.18 -4.14
C GLU A 144 -5.02 -13.88 -5.56
N ILE A 145 -5.11 -14.91 -6.36
CA ILE A 145 -5.58 -14.85 -7.75
C ILE A 145 -6.79 -15.77 -7.91
N ALA A 146 -7.82 -15.28 -8.58
CA ALA A 146 -8.96 -16.06 -9.00
C ALA A 146 -9.07 -16.03 -10.52
N PRO A 147 -8.76 -17.12 -11.23
CA PRO A 147 -9.07 -17.24 -12.65
C PRO A 147 -10.57 -17.03 -12.92
N PRO A 148 -10.99 -16.72 -14.17
CA PRO A 148 -12.38 -16.54 -14.50
C PRO A 148 -13.26 -17.69 -14.00
N GLY A 149 -14.34 -17.35 -13.28
CA GLY A 149 -15.27 -18.33 -12.74
C GLY A 149 -14.74 -19.23 -11.61
N LYS A 150 -13.55 -18.94 -11.07
CA LYS A 150 -12.94 -19.70 -9.96
C LYS A 150 -12.88 -18.86 -8.69
N ASP A 151 -12.70 -19.55 -7.57
CA ASP A 151 -12.44 -18.92 -6.28
C ASP A 151 -11.00 -18.41 -6.17
N PHE A 152 -10.77 -17.51 -5.21
CA PHE A 152 -9.45 -17.00 -4.89
C PHE A 152 -8.56 -18.12 -4.33
N ALA A 153 -7.38 -18.26 -4.89
CA ALA A 153 -6.32 -19.13 -4.39
C ALA A 153 -5.10 -18.29 -3.99
N THR A 154 -4.46 -18.63 -2.89
CA THR A 154 -3.27 -17.95 -2.41
C THR A 154 -2.13 -18.13 -3.41
N TYR A 155 -1.54 -17.01 -3.84
CA TYR A 155 -0.37 -16.96 -4.70
C TYR A 155 0.89 -16.60 -3.91
N ILE A 156 0.80 -15.58 -3.02
CA ILE A 156 1.88 -15.17 -2.12
C ILE A 156 1.30 -14.97 -0.72
N GLU A 157 2.03 -15.43 0.29
CA GLU A 157 1.79 -15.11 1.69
C GLU A 157 3.13 -14.68 2.31
N ALA A 158 3.15 -13.54 2.97
CA ALA A 158 4.36 -12.95 3.51
C ALA A 158 4.09 -12.17 4.80
N ALA A 159 5.15 -11.90 5.54
CA ALA A 159 5.13 -10.97 6.66
C ALA A 159 6.09 -9.81 6.40
N ALA A 160 5.83 -8.68 7.05
CA ALA A 160 6.70 -7.52 7.01
C ALA A 160 6.80 -6.87 8.39
N ARG A 161 7.95 -6.29 8.68
CA ARG A 161 8.20 -5.48 9.87
C ARG A 161 8.37 -4.01 9.52
N ARG A 162 7.96 -3.14 10.42
CA ARG A 162 8.18 -1.71 10.30
C ARG A 162 9.70 -1.39 10.36
N ARG A 163 10.12 -0.40 9.59
CA ARG A 163 11.45 0.19 9.66
C ARG A 163 11.53 1.30 10.68
#